data_ec27c3f9cd424dc9e2c73be88629115d
#
_entry.id   ec27c3f9cd424dc9e2c73be88629115d
#
_cell.length_a   1.000
_cell.length_b   1.000
_cell.length_c   1.000
_cell.angle_alpha   90.00
_cell.angle_beta   90.00
_cell.angle_gamma   90.00
#
_symmetry.space_group_name_H-M   'P 1'
#
loop_
_entity.id
_entity.type
_entity.pdbx_description
1 polymer ?
#
loop_
_entity_poly.entity_id
_entity_poly.type
_entity_poly.pdbx_seq_one_letter_code
_entity_poly.pdbx_strand_id
1 'polypeptide(L)'
;LEQSKLTLSSGVFTSKDDGDLFVTGAEGGDLDDEDALGAISGVTKSENDGFAYYLDANWKKDIWTLGAAFTKVNDAWIEDNFSGDHGTNPFPTRSLIGADLTNQNEATWQARLGINLKAVAPGLTTKFYYTNGSDAENSALGKAGGTADEKYWAIDTRYKVAAIKGLSLRWLFLDYTTDETGSVDGAKGDRADHRVYVDYTIKF
;
A
#
# COMPACT_ATOMS: atom_id res chain seq x y z
N LEU A 1 24.42 -23.69 13.82
CA LEU A 1 24.12 -22.26 13.91
C LEU A 1 23.30 -21.88 12.66
N GLU A 2 21.99 -21.61 12.82
CA GLU A 2 21.19 -21.09 11.72
C GLU A 2 21.75 -19.72 11.29
N GLN A 3 22.00 -19.58 9.99
CA GLN A 3 22.59 -18.35 9.46
C GLN A 3 21.51 -17.25 9.42
N SER A 4 21.85 -16.06 9.92
CA SER A 4 21.02 -14.90 9.71
C SER A 4 21.14 -14.42 8.27
N LYS A 5 20.03 -13.93 7.69
CA LYS A 5 19.98 -13.35 6.35
C LYS A 5 19.48 -11.92 6.43
N LEU A 6 20.25 -10.98 5.93
CA LEU A 6 19.83 -9.60 5.67
C LEU A 6 19.61 -9.44 4.17
N THR A 7 18.47 -8.87 3.79
CA THR A 7 18.15 -8.48 2.42
C THR A 7 17.87 -7.00 2.40
N LEU A 8 18.55 -6.28 1.53
CA LEU A 8 18.35 -4.85 1.29
C LEU A 8 17.85 -4.68 -0.15
N SER A 9 16.88 -3.82 -0.34
CA SER A 9 16.41 -3.42 -1.67
C SER A 9 16.11 -1.93 -1.71
N SER A 10 16.21 -1.35 -2.88
CA SER A 10 15.87 0.04 -3.14
C SER A 10 15.36 0.16 -4.58
N GLY A 11 14.57 1.17 -4.83
CA GLY A 11 14.09 1.49 -6.16
C GLY A 11 13.85 2.98 -6.32
N VAL A 12 13.91 3.41 -7.56
CA VAL A 12 13.57 4.77 -8.00
C VAL A 12 12.58 4.61 -9.14
N PHE A 13 11.53 5.40 -9.11
CA PHE A 13 10.49 5.42 -10.12
C PHE A 13 10.31 6.84 -10.64
N THR A 14 10.11 6.95 -11.92
CA THR A 14 9.73 8.20 -12.57
C THR A 14 8.51 7.95 -13.43
N SER A 15 7.58 8.86 -13.40
CA SER A 15 6.39 8.87 -14.23
C SER A 15 6.32 10.22 -14.91
N LYS A 16 6.22 10.24 -16.23
CA LYS A 16 6.11 11.46 -17.00
C LYS A 16 4.98 11.30 -17.99
N ASP A 17 4.10 12.28 -18.05
CA ASP A 17 3.12 12.33 -19.11
C ASP A 17 3.79 12.75 -20.43
N ASP A 18 3.33 12.15 -21.52
CA ASP A 18 3.74 12.48 -22.88
C ASP A 18 2.47 12.88 -23.66
N GLY A 19 1.85 13.99 -23.24
CA GLY A 19 0.64 14.49 -23.90
C GLY A 19 -0.33 15.22 -22.97
N ASP A 20 -1.51 15.50 -23.48
CA ASP A 20 -2.56 16.26 -22.80
C ASP A 20 -3.56 15.34 -22.03
N LEU A 21 -3.15 14.14 -21.66
CA LEU A 21 -4.05 13.14 -21.07
C LEU A 21 -4.31 13.38 -19.58
N PHE A 22 -3.38 14.01 -18.89
CA PHE A 22 -3.48 14.26 -17.47
C PHE A 22 -3.79 15.71 -17.20
N VAL A 23 -4.74 15.91 -16.37
CA VAL A 23 -5.31 17.21 -16.11
C VAL A 23 -4.84 17.70 -14.76
N THR A 24 -4.05 18.78 -14.74
CA THR A 24 -3.70 19.46 -13.50
C THR A 24 -4.96 19.96 -12.82
N GLY A 25 -5.19 19.53 -11.59
CA GLY A 25 -6.38 19.86 -10.80
C GLY A 25 -7.27 18.66 -10.52
N ALA A 26 -7.11 17.55 -11.23
CA ALA A 26 -7.61 16.25 -10.79
C ALA A 26 -6.56 15.55 -9.89
N GLU A 27 -6.01 16.30 -9.00
CA GLU A 27 -4.95 15.89 -8.09
C GLU A 27 -5.44 14.73 -7.24
N GLY A 28 -4.88 13.55 -7.47
CA GLY A 28 -5.25 12.33 -6.76
C GLY A 28 -6.68 11.86 -6.98
N GLY A 29 -7.40 12.45 -7.91
CA GLY A 29 -8.71 11.98 -8.34
C GLY A 29 -8.56 10.64 -9.04
N ASP A 30 -9.34 9.69 -8.61
CA ASP A 30 -9.54 8.45 -9.33
C ASP A 30 -10.00 8.82 -10.75
N LEU A 31 -9.19 8.54 -11.77
CA LEU A 31 -9.55 8.81 -13.17
C LEU A 31 -10.76 7.95 -13.60
N ASP A 32 -11.18 7.01 -12.77
CA ASP A 32 -12.39 6.22 -12.94
C ASP A 32 -13.66 6.97 -12.52
N ASP A 33 -13.53 8.13 -11.86
CA ASP A 33 -14.69 8.92 -11.50
C ASP A 33 -15.11 9.76 -12.72
N GLU A 34 -16.12 9.30 -13.44
CA GLU A 34 -16.73 10.02 -14.56
C GLU A 34 -17.21 11.43 -14.15
N ASP A 35 -17.50 11.63 -12.85
CA ASP A 35 -17.87 12.93 -12.32
C ASP A 35 -16.64 13.86 -12.18
N ALA A 36 -15.47 13.31 -11.89
CA ALA A 36 -14.22 14.06 -11.91
C ALA A 36 -13.85 14.53 -13.33
N LEU A 37 -14.04 13.67 -14.31
CA LEU A 37 -13.84 14.04 -15.72
C LEU A 37 -14.84 15.13 -16.18
N GLY A 38 -16.05 15.15 -15.65
CA GLY A 38 -17.06 16.20 -15.93
C GLY A 38 -16.73 17.57 -15.32
N ALA A 39 -15.93 17.61 -14.26
CA ALA A 39 -15.52 18.85 -13.60
C ALA A 39 -14.33 19.56 -14.28
N ILE A 40 -13.74 18.94 -15.29
CA ILE A 40 -12.51 19.37 -15.96
C ILE A 40 -12.75 20.43 -17.07
N SER A 41 -13.80 21.20 -17.01
CA SER A 41 -13.99 22.32 -17.92
C SER A 41 -13.07 23.48 -17.52
N GLY A 42 -11.91 23.60 -18.18
CA GLY A 42 -11.02 24.74 -17.97
C GLY A 42 -9.54 24.39 -17.78
N VAL A 43 -9.18 23.17 -17.94
CA VAL A 43 -7.79 22.74 -17.78
C VAL A 43 -7.00 22.97 -19.05
N THR A 44 -5.88 23.64 -18.90
CA THR A 44 -5.08 24.10 -20.01
C THR A 44 -3.82 23.27 -20.25
N LYS A 45 -3.34 22.46 -19.30
CA LYS A 45 -2.21 21.56 -19.48
C LYS A 45 -2.01 20.70 -18.24
N SER A 46 -1.72 19.42 -18.42
CA SER A 46 -1.19 18.57 -17.37
C SER A 46 0.30 18.38 -17.58
N GLU A 47 1.07 18.62 -16.56
CA GLU A 47 2.46 18.19 -16.50
C GLU A 47 2.58 17.32 -15.27
N ASN A 48 2.71 16.01 -15.47
CA ASN A 48 3.01 15.10 -14.38
C ASN A 48 4.44 14.59 -14.53
N ASP A 49 5.32 15.05 -13.66
CA ASP A 49 6.69 14.58 -13.51
C ASP A 49 6.82 13.84 -12.18
N GLY A 50 6.14 12.69 -12.05
CA GLY A 50 6.14 11.88 -10.85
C GLY A 50 7.53 11.30 -10.56
N PHE A 51 8.00 11.48 -9.33
CA PHE A 51 9.22 10.90 -8.82
C PHE A 51 8.99 10.26 -7.46
N ALA A 52 9.39 9.01 -7.34
CA ALA A 52 9.33 8.30 -6.07
C ALA A 52 10.53 7.39 -5.88
N TYR A 53 10.87 7.12 -4.62
CA TYR A 53 11.92 6.15 -4.27
C TYR A 53 11.58 5.40 -2.99
N TYR A 54 12.20 4.23 -2.83
CA TYR A 54 12.08 3.47 -1.60
C TYR A 54 13.39 2.83 -1.17
N LEU A 55 13.44 2.51 0.11
CA LEU A 55 14.43 1.67 0.75
C LEU A 55 13.71 0.58 1.54
N ASP A 56 14.18 -0.65 1.47
CA ASP A 56 13.61 -1.78 2.22
C ASP A 56 14.72 -2.67 2.80
N ALA A 57 14.59 -3.03 4.06
CA ALA A 57 15.49 -3.92 4.78
C ALA A 57 14.69 -5.05 5.45
N ASN A 58 15.11 -6.30 5.23
CA ASN A 58 14.53 -7.47 5.86
C ASN A 58 15.62 -8.33 6.45
N TRP A 59 15.55 -8.56 7.75
CA TRP A 59 16.42 -9.47 8.47
C TRP A 59 15.64 -10.69 8.93
N LYS A 60 16.20 -11.88 8.65
CA LYS A 60 15.62 -13.15 9.06
C LYS A 60 16.62 -13.95 9.86
N LYS A 61 16.19 -14.46 11.01
CA LYS A 61 16.95 -15.41 11.84
C LYS A 61 15.98 -16.31 12.59
N ASP A 62 16.25 -17.60 12.55
CA ASP A 62 15.45 -18.64 13.21
C ASP A 62 13.95 -18.55 12.85
N ILE A 63 13.11 -18.26 13.84
CA ILE A 63 11.67 -18.08 13.66
C ILE A 63 11.28 -16.64 13.34
N TRP A 64 12.20 -15.70 13.44
CA TRP A 64 11.93 -14.26 13.36
C TRP A 64 12.23 -13.69 11.99
N THR A 65 11.40 -12.77 11.57
CA THR A 65 11.66 -11.87 10.44
C THR A 65 11.37 -10.45 10.89
N LEU A 66 12.35 -9.57 10.81
CA LEU A 66 12.19 -8.15 11.06
C LEU A 66 12.33 -7.41 9.75
N GLY A 67 11.51 -6.41 9.52
CA GLY A 67 11.58 -5.57 8.33
C GLY A 67 11.34 -4.11 8.65
N ALA A 68 11.97 -3.24 7.89
CA ALA A 68 11.70 -1.82 7.87
C ALA A 68 11.77 -1.32 6.43
N ALA A 69 10.84 -0.44 6.08
CA ALA A 69 10.81 0.17 4.76
C ALA A 69 10.51 1.66 4.87
N PHE A 70 10.96 2.39 3.86
CA PHE A 70 10.67 3.81 3.68
C PHE A 70 10.37 4.06 2.21
N THR A 71 9.36 4.88 1.94
CA THR A 71 8.99 5.36 0.61
C THR A 71 8.81 6.87 0.67
N LYS A 72 9.26 7.58 -0.34
CA LYS A 72 8.97 8.99 -0.56
C LYS A 72 8.44 9.17 -1.98
N VAL A 73 7.31 9.81 -2.08
CA VAL A 73 6.72 10.29 -3.33
C VAL A 73 6.88 11.82 -3.33
N ASN A 74 7.55 12.39 -4.31
CA ASN A 74 7.75 13.84 -4.37
C ASN A 74 6.63 14.54 -5.13
N ASP A 75 6.27 13.99 -6.29
CA ASP A 75 5.18 14.49 -7.10
C ASP A 75 4.15 13.39 -7.32
N ALA A 76 2.97 13.76 -7.81
CA ALA A 76 1.89 12.82 -8.04
C ALA A 76 2.40 11.59 -8.81
N TRP A 77 2.44 10.47 -8.13
CA TRP A 77 2.74 9.19 -8.73
C TRP A 77 1.43 8.59 -9.24
N ILE A 78 1.35 8.35 -10.53
CA ILE A 78 0.18 7.73 -11.12
C ILE A 78 0.35 6.23 -10.99
N GLU A 79 -0.30 5.67 -10.01
CA GLU A 79 -0.38 4.22 -9.81
C GLU A 79 -1.47 3.59 -10.62
N ASP A 80 -2.58 4.30 -10.73
CA ASP A 80 -3.73 3.82 -11.41
C ASP A 80 -3.39 3.67 -12.87
N ASN A 81 -3.39 2.45 -13.27
CA ASN A 81 -3.22 2.11 -14.63
C ASN A 81 -4.45 2.56 -15.42
N PHE A 82 -4.24 2.74 -16.69
CA PHE A 82 -5.28 3.10 -17.66
C PHE A 82 -6.45 2.10 -17.73
N SER A 83 -6.50 1.09 -16.90
CA SER A 83 -7.52 0.04 -16.93
C SER A 83 -8.58 0.16 -15.85
N GLY A 84 -8.47 1.18 -14.98
CA GLY A 84 -9.45 1.37 -13.91
C GLY A 84 -9.38 0.32 -12.81
N ASP A 85 -8.33 -0.46 -12.78
CA ASP A 85 -8.07 -1.38 -11.68
C ASP A 85 -6.87 -0.83 -10.91
N HIS A 86 -7.03 -0.60 -9.62
CA HIS A 86 -5.98 -0.10 -8.74
C HIS A 86 -4.65 -0.76 -9.07
N GLY A 87 -3.76 0.02 -9.63
CA GLY A 87 -2.51 -0.44 -10.20
C GLY A 87 -1.65 -1.22 -9.24
N THR A 88 -0.61 -1.77 -9.73
CA THR A 88 0.34 -2.50 -8.89
C THR A 88 1.22 -1.48 -8.17
N ASN A 89 0.86 -1.16 -6.93
CA ASN A 89 1.72 -0.36 -6.07
C ASN A 89 3.06 -1.08 -5.86
N PRO A 90 4.18 -0.57 -6.38
CA PRO A 90 5.48 -1.24 -6.33
C PRO A 90 6.19 -1.04 -4.99
N PHE A 91 5.67 -0.19 -4.13
CA PHE A 91 6.36 0.23 -2.93
C PHE A 91 6.21 -0.78 -1.78
N PRO A 92 7.28 -0.99 -1.00
CA PRO A 92 7.27 -1.95 0.11
C PRO A 92 6.40 -1.50 1.29
N THR A 93 6.05 -0.20 1.35
CA THR A 93 5.24 0.40 2.41
C THR A 93 3.74 0.30 2.17
N ARG A 94 3.32 -0.15 0.98
CA ARG A 94 1.89 -0.29 0.64
C ARG A 94 1.11 -1.04 1.71
N SER A 95 -0.15 -0.70 1.87
CA SER A 95 -1.04 -1.46 2.73
C SER A 95 -1.33 -2.85 2.12
N LEU A 96 -1.79 -3.76 2.97
CA LEU A 96 -2.21 -5.09 2.52
C LEU A 96 -3.62 -5.08 1.91
N ILE A 97 -4.39 -4.03 2.16
CA ILE A 97 -5.76 -3.83 1.68
C ILE A 97 -6.06 -2.33 1.59
N GLY A 98 -6.23 -1.85 0.38
CA GLY A 98 -7.01 -0.66 0.07
C GLY A 98 -6.57 0.70 0.63
N ALA A 99 -5.29 0.91 0.92
CA ALA A 99 -4.69 2.21 1.07
C ALA A 99 -3.31 2.15 0.41
N ASP A 100 -3.00 3.06 -0.48
CA ASP A 100 -1.79 2.96 -1.28
C ASP A 100 -0.61 3.66 -0.63
N LEU A 101 -0.84 4.73 0.15
CA LEU A 101 0.21 5.48 0.86
C LEU A 101 1.28 6.00 -0.10
N THR A 102 0.82 6.55 -1.23
CA THR A 102 1.65 7.01 -2.32
C THR A 102 1.18 8.35 -2.88
N ASN A 103 0.51 9.12 -2.04
CA ASN A 103 0.04 10.45 -2.41
C ASN A 103 1.20 11.40 -2.69
N GLN A 104 0.92 12.46 -3.42
CA GLN A 104 1.89 13.52 -3.66
C GLN A 104 2.52 13.98 -2.34
N ASN A 105 3.83 14.19 -2.37
CA ASN A 105 4.66 14.60 -1.25
C ASN A 105 4.64 13.69 -0.01
N GLU A 106 4.01 12.54 -0.09
CA GLU A 106 3.92 11.62 1.05
C GLU A 106 5.25 10.94 1.37
N ALA A 107 5.56 10.90 2.65
CA ALA A 107 6.68 10.15 3.22
C ALA A 107 6.15 9.02 4.11
N THR A 108 6.36 7.79 3.70
CA THR A 108 5.80 6.61 4.37
C THR A 108 6.91 5.73 4.92
N TRP A 109 6.79 5.31 6.18
CA TRP A 109 7.63 4.26 6.75
C TRP A 109 6.81 3.10 7.26
N GLN A 110 7.38 1.91 7.20
CA GLN A 110 6.73 0.68 7.67
C GLN A 110 7.68 -0.16 8.50
N ALA A 111 7.22 -0.64 9.66
CA ALA A 111 7.86 -1.66 10.46
C ALA A 111 7.12 -3.00 10.31
N ARG A 112 7.87 -4.09 10.25
CA ARG A 112 7.32 -5.46 10.07
C ARG A 112 7.95 -6.44 11.05
N LEU A 113 7.11 -7.27 11.65
CA LEU A 113 7.53 -8.38 12.49
C LEU A 113 6.87 -9.67 12.01
N GLY A 114 7.65 -10.63 11.59
CA GLY A 114 7.17 -11.96 11.20
C GLY A 114 7.62 -13.03 12.19
N ILE A 115 6.74 -13.99 12.48
CA ILE A 115 7.01 -15.12 13.37
C ILE A 115 6.59 -16.42 12.66
N ASN A 116 7.52 -17.37 12.61
CA ASN A 116 7.22 -18.73 12.16
C ASN A 116 6.86 -19.59 13.37
N LEU A 117 5.59 -19.89 13.52
CA LEU A 117 5.03 -20.63 14.66
C LEU A 117 5.04 -22.16 14.45
N LYS A 118 6.01 -22.67 13.70
CA LYS A 118 6.13 -24.10 13.36
C LYS A 118 6.15 -25.03 14.58
N ALA A 119 6.60 -24.54 15.73
CA ALA A 119 6.62 -25.31 16.97
C ALA A 119 5.21 -25.46 17.58
N VAL A 120 4.29 -24.56 17.28
CA VAL A 120 2.88 -24.62 17.71
C VAL A 120 2.06 -25.42 16.69
N ALA A 121 2.20 -25.06 15.41
CA ALA A 121 1.56 -25.76 14.30
C ALA A 121 2.46 -25.70 13.06
N PRO A 122 2.90 -26.84 12.50
CA PRO A 122 3.66 -26.85 11.26
C PRO A 122 2.91 -26.11 10.14
N GLY A 123 3.56 -25.14 9.51
CA GLY A 123 2.97 -24.33 8.44
C GLY A 123 2.27 -23.05 8.90
N LEU A 124 2.23 -22.77 10.21
CA LEU A 124 1.66 -21.54 10.75
C LEU A 124 2.72 -20.42 10.78
N THR A 125 2.34 -19.26 10.20
CA THR A 125 3.14 -18.04 10.24
C THR A 125 2.24 -16.84 10.50
N THR A 126 2.75 -15.84 11.21
CA THR A 126 2.05 -14.57 11.44
C THR A 126 2.99 -13.41 11.18
N LYS A 127 2.48 -12.35 10.56
CA LYS A 127 3.19 -11.10 10.36
C LYS A 127 2.36 -9.93 10.89
N PHE A 128 3.04 -9.02 11.53
CA PHE A 128 2.51 -7.74 11.98
C PHE A 128 3.13 -6.63 11.16
N TYR A 129 2.33 -5.64 10.84
CA TYR A 129 2.73 -4.46 10.08
C TYR A 129 2.27 -3.22 10.83
N TYR A 130 3.11 -2.24 10.87
CA TYR A 130 2.74 -0.89 11.26
C TYR A 130 3.31 0.07 10.24
N THR A 131 2.46 0.93 9.70
CA THR A 131 2.83 1.90 8.67
C THR A 131 2.31 3.28 9.06
N ASN A 132 3.10 4.28 8.76
CA ASN A 132 2.75 5.68 8.94
C ASN A 132 3.21 6.45 7.71
N GLY A 133 2.27 7.06 7.03
CA GLY A 133 2.46 8.05 5.97
C GLY A 133 2.20 9.44 6.53
N SER A 134 2.96 10.41 6.10
CA SER A 134 2.85 11.82 6.48
C SER A 134 3.00 12.73 5.30
N ASP A 135 2.44 13.94 5.44
CA ASP A 135 2.53 15.00 4.45
C ASP A 135 1.90 14.65 3.08
N ALA A 136 0.91 13.77 3.06
CA ALA A 136 0.15 13.48 1.84
C ALA A 136 -0.58 14.73 1.36
N GLU A 137 -0.12 15.30 0.25
CA GLU A 137 -0.75 16.44 -0.41
C GLU A 137 -1.67 15.96 -1.53
N ASN A 138 -2.74 16.74 -1.79
CA ASN A 138 -3.61 16.53 -2.94
C ASN A 138 -4.05 15.08 -3.12
N SER A 139 -4.26 14.42 -2.01
CA SER A 139 -4.62 13.02 -2.02
C SER A 139 -6.07 12.84 -2.45
N ALA A 140 -6.39 11.68 -2.97
CA ALA A 140 -7.77 11.18 -3.11
C ALA A 140 -8.54 11.20 -1.78
N LEU A 141 -7.87 11.55 -0.70
CA LEU A 141 -8.44 11.78 0.62
C LEU A 141 -9.19 13.13 0.73
N GLY A 142 -9.22 13.95 -0.31
CA GLY A 142 -10.14 15.07 -0.40
C GLY A 142 -9.68 16.40 0.22
N LYS A 143 -8.44 16.51 0.65
CA LYS A 143 -7.87 17.77 1.15
C LYS A 143 -7.33 18.65 0.03
N ALA A 144 -8.18 19.38 -0.65
CA ALA A 144 -7.71 20.41 -1.57
C ALA A 144 -6.86 21.44 -0.79
N GLY A 145 -5.54 21.46 -1.08
CA GLY A 145 -4.59 22.43 -0.53
C GLY A 145 -4.18 22.21 0.93
N GLY A 146 -4.34 21.01 1.48
CA GLY A 146 -3.87 20.61 2.79
C GLY A 146 -2.98 19.38 2.75
N THR A 147 -2.46 18.98 3.92
CA THR A 147 -1.73 17.72 4.12
C THR A 147 -2.54 16.76 4.96
N ALA A 148 -2.37 15.47 4.78
CA ALA A 148 -2.95 14.43 5.59
C ALA A 148 -1.89 13.45 6.07
N ASP A 149 -2.13 12.89 7.26
CA ASP A 149 -1.35 11.77 7.79
C ASP A 149 -2.21 10.51 7.75
N GLU A 150 -1.57 9.40 7.38
CA GLU A 150 -2.22 8.11 7.29
C GLU A 150 -1.49 7.08 8.14
N LYS A 151 -2.23 6.21 8.79
CA LYS A 151 -1.65 5.13 9.59
C LYS A 151 -2.41 3.84 9.36
N TYR A 152 -1.70 2.74 9.29
CA TYR A 152 -2.35 1.45 9.43
C TYR A 152 -1.50 0.47 10.24
N TRP A 153 -2.18 -0.45 10.87
CA TRP A 153 -1.56 -1.66 11.38
C TRP A 153 -2.33 -2.88 10.88
N ALA A 154 -1.61 -3.98 10.68
CA ALA A 154 -2.21 -5.18 10.14
C ALA A 154 -1.62 -6.45 10.74
N ILE A 155 -2.42 -7.51 10.72
CA ILE A 155 -2.01 -8.87 11.05
C ILE A 155 -2.31 -9.75 9.84
N ASP A 156 -1.30 -10.45 9.32
CA ASP A 156 -1.44 -11.45 8.24
C ASP A 156 -1.02 -12.82 8.79
N THR A 157 -2.00 -13.65 9.12
CA THR A 157 -1.77 -15.02 9.61
C THR A 157 -2.08 -16.01 8.50
N ARG A 158 -1.13 -16.88 8.22
CA ARG A 158 -1.24 -17.94 7.20
C ARG A 158 -0.96 -19.30 7.80
N TYR A 159 -1.80 -20.26 7.45
CA TYR A 159 -1.66 -21.63 7.87
C TYR A 159 -1.74 -22.59 6.68
N LYS A 160 -0.64 -23.26 6.39
CA LYS A 160 -0.62 -24.39 5.45
C LYS A 160 -1.03 -25.62 6.22
N VAL A 161 -2.20 -26.16 5.93
CA VAL A 161 -2.79 -27.30 6.66
C VAL A 161 -2.00 -28.57 6.35
N ALA A 162 -1.18 -29.01 7.30
CA ALA A 162 -0.28 -30.17 7.09
C ALA A 162 -1.04 -31.48 6.78
N ALA A 163 -2.25 -31.63 7.34
CA ALA A 163 -3.08 -32.82 7.14
C ALA A 163 -3.75 -32.87 5.74
N ILE A 164 -3.86 -31.74 5.04
CA ILE A 164 -4.52 -31.66 3.73
C ILE A 164 -3.58 -30.99 2.76
N LYS A 165 -2.91 -31.80 1.94
CA LYS A 165 -1.95 -31.31 0.96
C LYS A 165 -2.63 -30.33 -0.03
N GLY A 166 -2.07 -29.13 -0.15
CA GLY A 166 -2.58 -28.10 -1.05
C GLY A 166 -3.56 -27.12 -0.40
N LEU A 167 -4.04 -27.38 0.82
CA LEU A 167 -4.92 -26.47 1.55
C LEU A 167 -4.12 -25.43 2.32
N SER A 168 -4.45 -24.16 2.12
CA SER A 168 -3.96 -23.05 2.94
C SER A 168 -5.09 -22.12 3.36
N LEU A 169 -4.96 -21.63 4.58
CA LEU A 169 -5.87 -20.64 5.16
C LEU A 169 -5.10 -19.37 5.41
N ARG A 170 -5.73 -18.23 5.18
CA ARG A 170 -5.18 -16.92 5.53
C ARG A 170 -6.24 -16.10 6.23
N TRP A 171 -5.89 -15.52 7.34
CA TRP A 171 -6.65 -14.46 8.00
C TRP A 171 -5.85 -13.18 7.93
N LEU A 172 -6.46 -12.13 7.41
CA LEU A 172 -5.90 -10.81 7.31
C LEU A 172 -6.81 -9.84 8.05
N PHE A 173 -6.22 -9.08 8.94
CA PHE A 173 -6.84 -7.95 9.63
C PHE A 173 -6.06 -6.68 9.32
N LEU A 174 -6.77 -5.60 9.13
CA LEU A 174 -6.20 -4.27 8.94
C LEU A 174 -7.06 -3.26 9.67
N ASP A 175 -6.42 -2.32 10.33
CA ASP A 175 -7.01 -1.13 10.92
C ASP A 175 -6.29 0.09 10.35
N TYR A 176 -7.02 0.97 9.72
CA TYR A 176 -6.52 2.16 9.04
C TYR A 176 -7.15 3.40 9.66
N THR A 177 -6.34 4.40 9.90
CA THR A 177 -6.75 5.71 10.39
C THR A 177 -6.13 6.81 9.55
N THR A 178 -6.85 7.90 9.37
CA THR A 178 -6.36 9.12 8.73
C THR A 178 -6.79 10.33 9.52
N ASP A 179 -5.98 11.38 9.53
CA ASP A 179 -6.32 12.65 10.14
C ASP A 179 -7.06 13.59 9.19
N GLU A 180 -7.54 13.07 8.09
CA GLU A 180 -8.29 13.81 7.10
C GLU A 180 -9.47 14.56 7.72
N THR A 181 -9.47 15.87 7.59
CA THR A 181 -10.56 16.73 8.03
C THR A 181 -11.20 17.38 6.82
N GLY A 182 -12.42 16.99 6.48
CA GLY A 182 -13.22 17.69 5.49
C GLY A 182 -13.26 17.06 4.11
N SER A 183 -13.47 15.79 4.05
CA SER A 183 -13.80 15.15 2.81
C SER A 183 -15.14 15.63 2.29
N VAL A 184 -15.18 15.95 1.02
CA VAL A 184 -16.37 16.42 0.34
C VAL A 184 -17.33 15.27 0.08
N ASP A 185 -17.09 14.07 0.29
CA ASP A 185 -17.99 12.95 0.00
C ASP A 185 -17.86 11.75 0.93
N GLY A 186 -18.07 12.02 2.22
CA GLY A 186 -18.17 10.91 3.17
C GLY A 186 -16.96 10.00 3.11
N ALA A 187 -15.84 10.56 2.76
CA ALA A 187 -14.61 9.80 2.73
C ALA A 187 -14.34 9.33 4.13
N LYS A 188 -14.18 8.49 4.16
CA LYS A 188 -13.81 7.24 4.68
C LYS A 188 -12.69 7.38 5.69
N GLY A 189 -13.06 8.00 6.73
CA GLY A 189 -12.26 8.02 7.92
C GLY A 189 -11.74 6.64 8.29
N ASP A 190 -11.52 6.45 9.52
CA ASP A 190 -11.04 5.21 10.12
C ASP A 190 -11.85 3.99 9.67
N ARG A 191 -11.16 2.93 9.29
CA ARG A 191 -11.81 1.67 8.92
C ARG A 191 -11.03 0.46 9.41
N ALA A 192 -11.76 -0.59 9.78
CA ALA A 192 -11.20 -1.91 10.02
C ALA A 192 -11.71 -2.90 8.96
N ASP A 193 -10.83 -3.74 8.47
CA ASP A 193 -11.13 -4.76 7.47
C ASP A 193 -10.67 -6.15 7.96
N HIS A 194 -11.52 -7.15 7.76
CA HIS A 194 -11.24 -8.55 8.08
C HIS A 194 -11.46 -9.40 6.85
N ARG A 195 -10.44 -10.14 6.42
CA ARG A 195 -10.56 -11.06 5.28
C ARG A 195 -10.09 -12.45 5.65
N VAL A 196 -10.86 -13.44 5.22
CA VAL A 196 -10.50 -14.86 5.33
C VAL A 196 -10.40 -15.43 3.93
N TYR A 197 -9.29 -16.08 3.63
CA TYR A 197 -9.05 -16.76 2.37
C TYR A 197 -8.87 -18.25 2.64
N VAL A 198 -9.42 -19.05 1.75
CA VAL A 198 -9.24 -20.51 1.72
C VAL A 198 -8.75 -20.87 0.33
N ASP A 199 -7.50 -21.29 0.22
CA ASP A 199 -6.89 -21.67 -1.05
C ASP A 199 -6.65 -23.18 -1.06
N TYR A 200 -7.06 -23.84 -2.15
CA TYR A 200 -6.80 -25.24 -2.36
C TYR A 200 -6.16 -25.49 -3.74
N THR A 201 -4.93 -25.99 -3.73
CA THR A 201 -4.17 -26.28 -4.95
C THR A 201 -4.18 -27.76 -5.25
N ILE A 202 -4.75 -28.15 -6.40
CA ILE A 202 -4.71 -29.51 -6.93
C ILE A 202 -3.58 -29.58 -7.97
N LYS A 203 -2.72 -30.60 -7.84
CA LYS A 203 -1.72 -30.91 -8.86
C LYS A 203 -2.16 -32.17 -9.59
N PHE A 204 -2.28 -32.10 -10.87
CA PHE A 204 -2.56 -33.21 -11.78
C PHE A 204 -1.27 -33.85 -12.26
#